data_3209cfaafcae0c2b1dee973c9ede9dcb
#
_entry.id   3209cfaafcae0c2b1dee973c9ede9dcb
#
_cell.length_a   1.000
_cell.length_b   1.000
_cell.length_c   1.000
_cell.angle_alpha   90.00
_cell.angle_beta   90.00
_cell.angle_gamma   90.00
#
_symmetry.space_group_name_H-M   'P 1'
#
loop_
_entity.id
_entity.type
_entity.pdbx_description
1 polymer ?
#
loop_
_entity_poly.entity_id
_entity_poly.type
_entity_poly.pdbx_seq_one_letter_code
_entity_poly.pdbx_strand_id
1 'polypeptide(L)'
;MSNEVDSLDVVIIGGGLAGLTTAALLARSGKSVTLYERSSKEIGGRARTTEVDGFYFNQGPHALFLTDVGDSILKEIGITFTGGIPGAGKAYLINGSRKREVPGDYGSWLSSVKSDGSLVESDESQFFNSPTKIDFSQLEGVTVQEWLDKNIHDENLAEIVKTILRLNTYANDPDIQSIGSALRQIYVGSRRGVMYLDGGWQTLVDGLLKVIKDANARIVMGEKVTRVKRTDSSGWLVLLSNKTQVSAKIVVIAAGPMDAFSLFDDKERPEVLSKAAKEAKPVRMVCLDVALSSLPDKDALFALGVDSPLYFSVHSAYAKLAPEGGALIHVSKYLGTSIVPKPREDQPELEELLDLMQPGWRQVLVKKRPLPSMVVSNAIVTAATGGLAGRPDVRIADNLYIVGDWVGKEGLLSNASVASAQHAAQLILNE
;
A
#
# COMPACT_ATOMS: atom_id res chain seq x y z
N MET A 1 -26.26 -29.74 28.72
CA MET A 1 -25.38 -28.70 29.22
C MET A 1 -25.06 -27.81 28.06
N SER A 2 -25.69 -26.64 27.99
CA SER A 2 -25.37 -25.63 26.99
C SER A 2 -23.95 -25.13 27.31
N ASN A 3 -22.96 -25.46 26.48
CA ASN A 3 -21.68 -24.77 26.53
C ASN A 3 -22.00 -23.29 26.22
N GLU A 4 -22.07 -22.46 27.25
CA GLU A 4 -22.02 -21.03 27.09
C GLU A 4 -20.67 -20.74 26.39
N VAL A 5 -20.75 -20.45 25.10
CA VAL A 5 -19.59 -19.95 24.36
C VAL A 5 -19.35 -18.54 24.88
N ASP A 6 -18.26 -18.34 25.62
CA ASP A 6 -17.88 -17.01 26.11
C ASP A 6 -17.97 -16.01 24.97
N SER A 7 -18.87 -15.04 25.11
CA SER A 7 -19.06 -14.02 24.06
C SER A 7 -17.95 -12.99 24.15
N LEU A 8 -17.12 -12.91 23.11
CA LEU A 8 -16.10 -11.88 22.97
C LEU A 8 -16.72 -10.52 22.61
N ASP A 9 -16.17 -9.42 23.12
CA ASP A 9 -16.66 -8.10 22.73
C ASP A 9 -16.37 -7.82 21.27
N VAL A 10 -15.09 -7.90 20.87
CA VAL A 10 -14.67 -7.63 19.50
C VAL A 10 -13.79 -8.75 18.96
N VAL A 11 -14.17 -9.28 17.81
CA VAL A 11 -13.34 -10.19 17.00
C VAL A 11 -12.83 -9.45 15.77
N ILE A 12 -11.52 -9.50 15.55
CA ILE A 12 -10.87 -8.94 14.37
C ILE A 12 -10.31 -10.08 13.51
N ILE A 13 -10.61 -10.07 12.21
CA ILE A 13 -10.22 -11.11 11.27
C ILE A 13 -9.12 -10.57 10.34
N GLY A 14 -7.88 -11.01 10.55
CA GLY A 14 -6.70 -10.64 9.77
C GLY A 14 -5.73 -9.73 10.52
N GLY A 15 -4.47 -10.16 10.58
CA GLY A 15 -3.35 -9.49 11.26
C GLY A 15 -2.48 -8.61 10.34
N GLY A 16 -3.07 -8.02 9.30
CA GLY A 16 -2.41 -6.97 8.51
C GLY A 16 -2.43 -5.61 9.20
N LEU A 17 -1.83 -4.59 8.57
CA LEU A 17 -1.72 -3.23 9.14
C LEU A 17 -3.08 -2.69 9.63
N ALA A 18 -4.14 -2.81 8.84
CA ALA A 18 -5.47 -2.33 9.23
C ALA A 18 -6.02 -3.06 10.47
N GLY A 19 -5.94 -4.40 10.49
CA GLY A 19 -6.42 -5.20 11.63
C GLY A 19 -5.63 -4.94 12.91
N LEU A 20 -4.31 -4.85 12.82
CA LEU A 20 -3.45 -4.52 13.96
C LEU A 20 -3.71 -3.11 14.48
N THR A 21 -3.90 -2.12 13.58
CA THR A 21 -4.25 -0.74 13.97
C THR A 21 -5.59 -0.70 14.68
N THR A 22 -6.62 -1.39 14.16
CA THR A 22 -7.94 -1.49 14.80
C THR A 22 -7.83 -2.15 16.18
N ALA A 23 -7.09 -3.26 16.27
CA ALA A 23 -6.87 -3.96 17.54
C ALA A 23 -6.20 -3.08 18.60
N ALA A 24 -5.16 -2.34 18.21
CA ALA A 24 -4.43 -1.44 19.09
C ALA A 24 -5.33 -0.30 19.62
N LEU A 25 -6.11 0.33 18.74
CA LEU A 25 -7.03 1.42 19.10
C LEU A 25 -8.12 0.96 20.08
N LEU A 26 -8.79 -0.15 19.78
CA LEU A 26 -9.88 -0.68 20.60
C LEU A 26 -9.37 -1.22 21.94
N ALA A 27 -8.25 -1.94 21.95
CA ALA A 27 -7.67 -2.47 23.16
C ALA A 27 -7.20 -1.37 24.13
N ARG A 28 -6.55 -0.32 23.63
CA ARG A 28 -6.17 0.85 24.43
C ARG A 28 -7.37 1.56 25.07
N SER A 29 -8.52 1.49 24.42
CA SER A 29 -9.77 2.08 24.91
C SER A 29 -10.55 1.14 25.84
N GLY A 30 -9.96 0.01 26.25
CA GLY A 30 -10.52 -0.93 27.24
C GLY A 30 -11.50 -1.96 26.68
N LYS A 31 -11.68 -2.06 25.35
CA LYS A 31 -12.49 -3.13 24.75
C LYS A 31 -11.73 -4.47 24.82
N SER A 32 -12.46 -5.55 25.09
CA SER A 32 -11.92 -6.92 25.00
C SER A 32 -11.80 -7.32 23.53
N VAL A 33 -10.56 -7.44 23.04
CA VAL A 33 -10.28 -7.71 21.62
C VAL A 33 -9.60 -9.06 21.44
N THR A 34 -10.08 -9.86 20.49
CA THR A 34 -9.39 -11.05 19.99
C THR A 34 -9.18 -10.93 18.48
N LEU A 35 -7.92 -10.95 18.04
CA LEU A 35 -7.55 -10.94 16.63
C LEU A 35 -7.14 -12.34 16.19
N TYR A 36 -7.70 -12.81 15.07
CA TYR A 36 -7.36 -14.07 14.41
C TYR A 36 -6.53 -13.82 13.16
N GLU A 37 -5.37 -14.46 13.08
CA GLU A 37 -4.49 -14.44 11.90
C GLU A 37 -4.29 -15.89 11.38
N ARG A 38 -4.51 -16.09 10.08
CA ARG A 38 -4.39 -17.41 9.44
C ARG A 38 -2.96 -17.96 9.38
N SER A 39 -1.97 -17.08 9.32
CA SER A 39 -0.57 -17.48 9.33
C SER A 39 -0.16 -17.93 10.75
N SER A 40 0.51 -19.08 10.84
CA SER A 40 1.10 -19.56 12.09
C SER A 40 2.52 -19.03 12.35
N LYS A 41 3.15 -18.40 11.35
CA LYS A 41 4.55 -18.02 11.39
C LYS A 41 4.77 -16.51 11.43
N GLU A 42 3.96 -15.76 10.69
CA GLU A 42 4.20 -14.35 10.43
C GLU A 42 2.91 -13.54 10.54
N ILE A 43 3.00 -12.37 11.13
CA ILE A 43 1.92 -11.38 11.23
C ILE A 43 2.35 -10.07 10.58
N GLY A 44 1.41 -9.18 10.23
CA GLY A 44 1.67 -7.91 9.58
C GLY A 44 1.25 -7.87 8.12
N GLY A 45 0.92 -9.02 7.52
CA GLY A 45 0.48 -9.10 6.13
C GLY A 45 1.50 -8.50 5.16
N ARG A 46 1.10 -7.49 4.38
CA ARG A 46 2.00 -6.77 3.46
C ARG A 46 2.99 -5.85 4.16
N ALA A 47 2.75 -5.46 5.40
CA ALA A 47 3.66 -4.61 6.18
C ALA A 47 4.80 -5.38 6.87
N ARG A 48 4.86 -6.70 6.70
CA ARG A 48 5.95 -7.46 7.30
C ARG A 48 7.28 -7.25 6.57
N THR A 49 8.36 -7.37 7.34
CA THR A 49 9.74 -7.38 6.85
C THR A 49 10.42 -8.67 7.30
N THR A 50 11.25 -9.24 6.46
CA THR A 50 12.04 -10.43 6.80
C THR A 50 13.51 -10.03 6.86
N GLU A 51 14.18 -10.31 7.97
CA GLU A 51 15.62 -10.13 8.09
C GLU A 51 16.36 -11.37 7.57
N VAL A 52 17.36 -11.15 6.73
CA VAL A 52 18.27 -12.19 6.23
C VAL A 52 19.65 -11.60 6.09
N ASP A 53 20.62 -12.16 6.81
CA ASP A 53 22.02 -11.75 6.79
C ASP A 53 22.24 -10.24 7.08
N GLY A 54 21.40 -9.67 7.96
CA GLY A 54 21.41 -8.25 8.32
C GLY A 54 20.71 -7.33 7.33
N PHE A 55 20.09 -7.86 6.27
CA PHE A 55 19.26 -7.11 5.33
C PHE A 55 17.78 -7.25 5.68
N TYR A 56 17.06 -6.12 5.68
CA TYR A 56 15.64 -6.04 6.05
C TYR A 56 14.77 -5.96 4.79
N PHE A 57 14.33 -7.10 4.30
CA PHE A 57 13.50 -7.22 3.10
C PHE A 57 12.02 -6.97 3.42
N ASN A 58 11.48 -5.83 3.04
CA ASN A 58 10.03 -5.60 2.97
C ASN A 58 9.39 -6.52 1.90
N GLN A 59 8.07 -6.50 1.77
CA GLN A 59 7.38 -7.17 0.66
C GLN A 59 7.43 -6.28 -0.59
N GLY A 60 8.63 -6.15 -1.21
CA GLY A 60 8.93 -5.18 -2.27
C GLY A 60 9.14 -3.76 -1.76
N PRO A 61 9.13 -2.73 -2.65
CA PRO A 61 9.35 -1.34 -2.26
C PRO A 61 8.24 -0.83 -1.35
N HIS A 62 8.61 -0.27 -0.20
CA HIS A 62 7.69 0.30 0.77
C HIS A 62 8.11 1.71 1.15
N ALA A 63 7.19 2.65 1.04
CA ALA A 63 7.36 4.04 1.44
C ALA A 63 6.16 4.47 2.29
N LEU A 64 6.40 4.98 3.48
CA LEU A 64 5.36 5.52 4.35
C LEU A 64 5.10 6.96 3.95
N PHE A 65 3.92 7.25 3.38
CA PHE A 65 3.48 8.62 3.12
C PHE A 65 3.22 9.34 4.44
N LEU A 66 3.92 10.45 4.65
CA LEU A 66 3.78 11.27 5.85
C LEU A 66 2.55 12.17 5.72
N THR A 67 1.49 11.86 6.45
CA THR A 67 0.17 12.50 6.31
C THR A 67 -0.53 12.65 7.64
N ASP A 68 -1.56 13.48 7.67
CA ASP A 68 -2.35 13.67 8.89
C ASP A 68 -3.21 12.44 9.24
N VAL A 69 -3.45 11.54 8.28
CA VAL A 69 -4.25 10.32 8.46
C VAL A 69 -3.43 9.02 8.50
N GLY A 70 -2.16 9.05 8.16
CA GLY A 70 -1.29 7.85 8.14
C GLY A 70 -0.38 7.82 9.36
N ASP A 71 0.76 8.49 9.25
CA ASP A 71 1.79 8.50 10.29
C ASP A 71 1.32 9.18 11.59
N SER A 72 0.42 10.18 11.51
CA SER A 72 -0.10 10.86 12.69
C SER A 72 -0.93 9.91 13.57
N ILE A 73 -1.83 9.11 12.98
CA ILE A 73 -2.62 8.11 13.72
C ILE A 73 -1.70 7.09 14.39
N LEU A 74 -0.69 6.58 13.67
CA LEU A 74 0.27 5.65 14.24
C LEU A 74 1.03 6.25 15.43
N LYS A 75 1.44 7.52 15.34
CA LYS A 75 2.09 8.23 16.45
C LYS A 75 1.16 8.46 17.65
N GLU A 76 -0.12 8.78 17.41
CA GLU A 76 -1.14 8.91 18.46
C GLU A 76 -1.38 7.58 19.20
N ILE A 77 -1.29 6.46 18.51
CA ILE A 77 -1.31 5.12 19.12
C ILE A 77 -0.06 4.89 19.99
N GLY A 78 1.02 5.65 19.79
CA GLY A 78 2.28 5.52 20.50
C GLY A 78 3.33 4.72 19.72
N ILE A 79 3.14 4.52 18.42
CA ILE A 79 4.12 3.86 17.58
C ILE A 79 5.25 4.83 17.27
N THR A 80 6.46 4.43 17.61
CA THR A 80 7.69 5.17 17.28
C THR A 80 8.41 4.49 16.13
N PHE A 81 8.86 5.27 15.17
CA PHE A 81 9.66 4.79 14.04
C PHE A 81 10.65 5.88 13.62
N THR A 82 11.75 5.45 13.03
CA THR A 82 12.78 6.31 12.43
C THR A 82 13.01 5.88 11.00
N GLY A 83 13.69 6.71 10.22
CA GLY A 83 14.02 6.42 8.84
C GLY A 83 14.48 7.68 8.11
N GLY A 84 14.58 7.59 6.79
CA GLY A 84 15.00 8.69 5.94
C GLY A 84 13.99 9.03 4.87
N ILE A 85 13.97 10.32 4.52
CA ILE A 85 13.18 10.84 3.40
C ILE A 85 14.06 10.79 2.15
N PRO A 86 13.64 10.06 1.08
CA PRO A 86 14.38 10.06 -0.17
C PRO A 86 14.37 11.46 -0.81
N GLY A 87 15.45 11.86 -1.47
CA GLY A 87 15.55 13.17 -2.10
C GLY A 87 16.98 13.68 -2.25
N ALA A 88 17.94 13.11 -1.52
CA ALA A 88 19.37 13.36 -1.78
C ALA A 88 19.88 12.30 -2.77
N GLY A 89 20.65 12.72 -3.76
CA GLY A 89 21.20 11.84 -4.79
C GLY A 89 20.59 12.12 -6.18
N LYS A 90 21.08 11.39 -7.17
CA LYS A 90 20.65 11.55 -8.55
C LYS A 90 19.43 10.67 -8.84
N ALA A 91 18.43 11.26 -9.47
CA ALA A 91 17.28 10.57 -10.03
C ALA A 91 17.41 10.48 -11.56
N TYR A 92 16.90 9.40 -12.13
CA TYR A 92 16.97 9.17 -13.57
C TYR A 92 15.61 8.82 -14.16
N LEU A 93 15.35 9.35 -15.35
CA LEU A 93 14.32 8.83 -16.24
C LEU A 93 14.97 7.88 -17.26
N ILE A 94 14.36 6.72 -17.44
CA ILE A 94 14.82 5.66 -18.34
C ILE A 94 13.92 5.62 -19.57
N ASN A 95 14.55 5.61 -20.75
CA ASN A 95 13.89 5.41 -22.03
C ASN A 95 14.74 4.43 -22.85
N GLY A 96 14.29 3.19 -22.99
CA GLY A 96 15.08 2.08 -23.51
C GLY A 96 16.35 1.86 -22.67
N SER A 97 17.50 1.87 -23.34
CA SER A 97 18.83 1.73 -22.71
C SER A 97 19.45 3.07 -22.26
N ARG A 98 18.73 4.18 -22.39
CA ARG A 98 19.24 5.51 -22.05
C ARG A 98 18.75 5.95 -20.68
N LYS A 99 19.68 6.39 -19.83
CA LYS A 99 19.36 7.06 -18.57
C LYS A 99 19.63 8.56 -18.68
N ARG A 100 18.63 9.37 -18.31
CA ARG A 100 18.74 10.82 -18.25
C ARG A 100 18.61 11.27 -16.80
N GLU A 101 19.60 11.99 -16.30
CA GLU A 101 19.53 12.59 -14.96
C GLU A 101 18.47 13.69 -14.92
N VAL A 102 17.68 13.70 -13.85
CA VAL A 102 16.62 14.68 -13.60
C VAL A 102 16.76 15.23 -12.18
N PRO A 103 16.31 16.47 -11.92
CA PRO A 103 16.25 17.03 -10.58
C PRO A 103 15.43 16.16 -9.62
N GLY A 104 15.65 16.31 -8.30
CA GLY A 104 15.00 15.47 -7.28
C GLY A 104 13.55 15.81 -6.99
N ASP A 105 12.94 16.83 -7.64
CA ASP A 105 11.55 17.24 -7.42
C ASP A 105 10.67 17.09 -8.66
N TYR A 106 9.39 16.80 -8.46
CA TYR A 106 8.44 16.53 -9.55
C TYR A 106 8.19 17.76 -10.45
N GLY A 107 8.18 18.96 -9.87
CA GLY A 107 7.99 20.20 -10.65
C GLY A 107 9.10 20.39 -11.68
N SER A 108 10.33 20.11 -11.27
CA SER A 108 11.49 20.13 -12.17
C SER A 108 11.46 19.01 -13.21
N TRP A 109 10.87 17.85 -12.92
CA TRP A 109 10.70 16.79 -13.93
C TRP A 109 9.77 17.23 -15.05
N LEU A 110 8.67 17.88 -14.71
CA LEU A 110 7.69 18.38 -15.68
C LEU A 110 8.25 19.53 -16.52
N SER A 111 9.09 20.41 -15.92
CA SER A 111 9.74 21.49 -16.64
C SER A 111 10.94 21.04 -17.49
N SER A 112 11.47 19.84 -17.29
CA SER A 112 12.69 19.37 -17.97
C SER A 112 12.45 18.65 -19.29
N VAL A 113 11.22 18.53 -19.80
CA VAL A 113 10.90 17.61 -20.89
C VAL A 113 10.09 18.23 -22.02
N LYS A 114 10.78 18.99 -22.86
CA LYS A 114 10.42 19.07 -24.28
C LYS A 114 11.26 18.07 -25.07
N SER A 115 10.69 17.55 -26.15
CA SER A 115 11.33 16.61 -27.09
C SER A 115 12.65 17.10 -27.67
N ASP A 116 12.89 18.41 -27.66
CA ASP A 116 14.11 19.08 -28.16
C ASP A 116 15.08 19.48 -27.02
N GLY A 117 14.77 19.16 -25.78
CA GLY A 117 15.60 19.52 -24.61
C GLY A 117 15.35 20.93 -24.08
N SER A 118 14.40 21.68 -24.63
CA SER A 118 14.00 22.99 -24.12
C SER A 118 13.05 22.85 -22.93
N LEU A 119 13.05 23.83 -22.00
CA LEU A 119 12.16 23.86 -20.85
C LEU A 119 10.72 24.19 -21.28
N VAL A 120 9.73 23.50 -20.71
CA VAL A 120 8.31 23.83 -20.89
C VAL A 120 8.00 25.08 -20.08
N GLU A 121 7.93 26.24 -20.69
CA GLU A 121 7.22 27.41 -20.16
C GLU A 121 5.74 27.27 -20.55
N SER A 122 4.99 26.35 -19.97
CA SER A 122 3.57 26.26 -20.28
C SER A 122 2.76 26.31 -18.99
N ASP A 123 1.52 26.83 -19.10
CA ASP A 123 0.51 26.79 -18.04
C ASP A 123 0.25 25.36 -17.53
N GLU A 124 0.59 24.35 -18.32
CA GLU A 124 0.48 22.92 -18.01
C GLU A 124 1.37 22.52 -16.82
N SER A 125 2.57 23.13 -16.66
CA SER A 125 3.44 22.88 -15.49
C SER A 125 2.89 23.51 -14.21
N GLN A 126 2.06 24.56 -14.30
CA GLN A 126 1.46 25.24 -13.16
C GLN A 126 0.48 24.35 -12.41
N PHE A 127 -0.13 23.37 -13.08
CA PHE A 127 -1.04 22.41 -12.45
C PHE A 127 -0.38 21.65 -11.30
N PHE A 128 0.88 21.23 -11.47
CA PHE A 128 1.65 20.51 -10.46
C PHE A 128 2.34 21.44 -9.45
N ASN A 129 2.60 22.70 -9.84
CA ASN A 129 3.26 23.68 -8.98
C ASN A 129 2.29 24.42 -8.03
N SER A 130 0.99 24.34 -8.27
CA SER A 130 -0.03 25.01 -7.43
C SER A 130 -1.27 24.13 -7.17
N PRO A 131 -1.12 22.92 -6.61
CA PRO A 131 -2.22 22.00 -6.40
C PRO A 131 -3.25 22.46 -5.37
N THR A 132 -2.98 23.53 -4.61
CA THR A 132 -3.88 24.07 -3.59
C THR A 132 -5.18 24.67 -4.15
N LYS A 133 -5.27 24.89 -5.48
CA LYS A 133 -6.45 25.46 -6.14
C LYS A 133 -7.35 24.39 -6.79
N ILE A 134 -6.97 23.10 -6.70
CA ILE A 134 -7.69 22.02 -7.39
C ILE A 134 -8.70 21.42 -6.45
N ASP A 135 -9.97 21.43 -6.86
CA ASP A 135 -11.00 20.61 -6.23
C ASP A 135 -10.94 19.19 -6.80
N PHE A 136 -10.17 18.32 -6.17
CA PHE A 136 -10.02 16.93 -6.60
C PHE A 136 -11.34 16.16 -6.65
N SER A 137 -12.35 16.58 -5.90
CA SER A 137 -13.66 15.91 -5.87
C SER A 137 -14.38 15.97 -7.19
N GLN A 138 -14.21 17.04 -7.96
CA GLN A 138 -14.80 17.19 -9.29
C GLN A 138 -14.14 16.31 -10.36
N LEU A 139 -12.95 15.77 -10.05
CA LEU A 139 -12.17 14.92 -10.95
C LEU A 139 -12.27 13.43 -10.61
N GLU A 140 -12.98 13.06 -9.56
CA GLU A 140 -13.05 11.66 -9.11
C GLU A 140 -13.70 10.73 -10.15
N GLY A 141 -14.64 11.24 -10.95
CA GLY A 141 -15.32 10.49 -12.04
C GLY A 141 -14.61 10.57 -13.39
N VAL A 142 -13.41 11.17 -13.48
CA VAL A 142 -12.64 11.32 -14.71
C VAL A 142 -11.46 10.35 -14.66
N THR A 143 -11.18 9.64 -15.77
CA THR A 143 -10.03 8.76 -15.86
C THR A 143 -8.73 9.55 -16.07
N VAL A 144 -7.60 8.94 -15.72
CA VAL A 144 -6.27 9.53 -16.01
C VAL A 144 -6.13 9.80 -17.49
N GLN A 145 -6.52 8.87 -18.38
CA GLN A 145 -6.38 9.04 -19.82
C GLN A 145 -7.26 10.17 -20.35
N GLU A 146 -8.55 10.22 -19.99
CA GLU A 146 -9.46 11.33 -20.39
C GLU A 146 -8.93 12.69 -19.95
N TRP A 147 -8.35 12.76 -18.74
CA TRP A 147 -7.76 14.01 -18.27
C TRP A 147 -6.51 14.40 -19.04
N LEU A 148 -5.62 13.45 -19.36
CA LEU A 148 -4.42 13.69 -20.16
C LEU A 148 -4.79 14.17 -21.55
N ASP A 149 -5.69 13.48 -22.25
CA ASP A 149 -6.13 13.82 -23.61
C ASP A 149 -6.68 15.25 -23.71
N LYS A 150 -7.33 15.71 -22.64
CA LYS A 150 -7.90 17.05 -22.56
C LYS A 150 -6.91 18.16 -22.23
N ASN A 151 -5.91 17.85 -21.39
CA ASN A 151 -5.07 18.88 -20.73
C ASN A 151 -3.60 18.84 -21.15
N ILE A 152 -3.11 17.77 -21.74
CA ILE A 152 -1.70 17.59 -22.11
C ILE A 152 -1.61 17.20 -23.58
N HIS A 153 -1.00 18.07 -24.40
CA HIS A 153 -0.89 17.84 -25.84
C HIS A 153 0.48 17.29 -26.29
N ASP A 154 1.49 17.38 -25.42
CA ASP A 154 2.80 16.78 -25.66
C ASP A 154 2.81 15.33 -25.15
N GLU A 155 3.03 14.38 -26.07
CA GLU A 155 3.01 12.92 -25.75
C GLU A 155 4.11 12.54 -24.75
N ASN A 156 5.30 13.16 -24.81
CA ASN A 156 6.38 12.88 -23.86
C ASN A 156 6.03 13.38 -22.46
N LEU A 157 5.41 14.56 -22.38
CA LEU A 157 4.92 15.09 -21.11
C LEU A 157 3.82 14.20 -20.53
N ALA A 158 2.90 13.71 -21.36
CA ALA A 158 1.85 12.78 -20.92
C ALA A 158 2.45 11.50 -20.32
N GLU A 159 3.49 10.92 -20.95
CA GLU A 159 4.16 9.73 -20.40
C GLU A 159 4.88 9.99 -19.06
N ILE A 160 5.45 11.18 -18.89
CA ILE A 160 6.06 11.57 -17.61
C ILE A 160 5.01 11.77 -16.54
N VAL A 161 3.89 12.40 -16.86
CA VAL A 161 2.76 12.52 -15.92
C VAL A 161 2.27 11.14 -15.51
N LYS A 162 2.07 10.21 -16.45
CA LYS A 162 1.74 8.81 -16.15
C LYS A 162 2.77 8.16 -15.22
N THR A 163 4.05 8.42 -15.46
CA THR A 163 5.16 7.90 -14.64
C THR A 163 5.08 8.42 -13.19
N ILE A 164 4.81 9.70 -12.99
CA ILE A 164 4.62 10.31 -11.66
C ILE A 164 3.36 9.75 -10.98
N LEU A 165 2.26 9.58 -11.72
CA LEU A 165 1.03 8.98 -11.19
C LEU A 165 1.28 7.53 -10.74
N ARG A 166 1.97 6.72 -11.55
CA ARG A 166 2.38 5.34 -11.19
C ARG A 166 3.22 5.30 -9.91
N LEU A 167 4.21 6.17 -9.79
CA LEU A 167 5.07 6.24 -8.60
C LEU A 167 4.26 6.46 -7.32
N ASN A 168 3.25 7.33 -7.36
CA ASN A 168 2.48 7.71 -6.17
C ASN A 168 1.33 6.76 -5.85
N THR A 169 0.78 6.08 -6.85
CA THR A 169 -0.41 5.22 -6.70
C THR A 169 -0.12 3.73 -6.89
N TYR A 170 1.03 3.39 -7.47
CA TYR A 170 1.42 2.05 -7.95
C TYR A 170 0.52 1.50 -9.06
N ALA A 171 -0.52 2.19 -9.46
CA ALA A 171 -1.44 1.78 -10.50
C ALA A 171 -0.90 2.12 -11.91
N ASN A 172 -1.11 1.22 -12.86
CA ASN A 172 -0.72 1.38 -14.27
C ASN A 172 -1.91 1.09 -15.20
N ASP A 173 -3.03 1.74 -14.92
CA ASP A 173 -4.29 1.59 -15.65
C ASP A 173 -4.92 2.97 -15.89
N PRO A 174 -4.34 3.81 -16.78
CA PRO A 174 -4.81 5.19 -17.00
C PRO A 174 -6.26 5.25 -17.50
N ASP A 175 -6.73 4.21 -18.21
CA ASP A 175 -8.09 4.16 -18.77
C ASP A 175 -9.20 3.94 -17.73
N ILE A 176 -8.85 3.53 -16.51
CA ILE A 176 -9.85 3.28 -15.47
C ILE A 176 -9.56 4.00 -14.16
N GLN A 177 -8.30 4.38 -13.90
CA GLN A 177 -7.90 5.04 -12.65
C GLN A 177 -8.51 6.44 -12.55
N SER A 178 -9.06 6.79 -11.38
CA SER A 178 -9.53 8.15 -11.08
C SER A 178 -8.36 9.12 -11.02
N ILE A 179 -8.37 10.16 -11.85
CA ILE A 179 -7.36 11.23 -11.82
C ILE A 179 -7.48 12.07 -10.55
N GLY A 180 -8.69 12.31 -10.03
CA GLY A 180 -8.90 13.07 -8.80
C GLY A 180 -8.22 12.42 -7.61
N SER A 181 -8.41 11.10 -7.43
CA SER A 181 -7.75 10.33 -6.38
C SER A 181 -6.23 10.28 -6.56
N ALA A 182 -5.74 10.14 -7.78
CA ALA A 182 -4.31 10.07 -8.09
C ALA A 182 -3.58 11.41 -7.84
N LEU A 183 -4.18 12.53 -8.26
CA LEU A 183 -3.64 13.86 -7.99
C LEU A 183 -3.66 14.22 -6.51
N ARG A 184 -4.69 13.83 -5.79
CA ARG A 184 -4.76 13.96 -4.32
C ARG A 184 -3.57 13.24 -3.66
N GLN A 185 -3.23 12.05 -4.13
CA GLN A 185 -2.09 11.29 -3.59
C GLN A 185 -0.75 11.99 -3.87
N ILE A 186 -0.55 12.55 -5.07
CA ILE A 186 0.63 13.36 -5.39
C ILE A 186 0.68 14.59 -4.47
N TYR A 187 -0.43 15.30 -4.31
CA TYR A 187 -0.51 16.46 -3.42
C TYR A 187 -0.12 16.13 -1.98
N VAL A 188 -0.62 15.04 -1.46
CA VAL A 188 -0.28 14.55 -0.12
C VAL A 188 1.21 14.22 -0.02
N GLY A 189 1.75 13.47 -0.98
CA GLY A 189 3.17 13.10 -1.04
C GLY A 189 4.11 14.29 -1.18
N SER A 190 3.71 15.34 -1.91
CA SER A 190 4.54 16.53 -2.13
C SER A 190 4.67 17.42 -0.89
N ARG A 191 3.71 17.37 0.06
CA ARG A 191 3.71 18.25 1.24
C ARG A 191 4.71 17.85 2.32
N ARG A 192 4.79 16.56 2.64
CA ARG A 192 5.62 16.04 3.75
C ARG A 192 6.54 14.92 3.31
N GLY A 193 6.43 14.48 2.05
CA GLY A 193 7.22 13.41 1.47
C GLY A 193 6.80 12.02 1.92
N VAL A 194 7.69 11.07 1.64
CA VAL A 194 7.60 9.69 2.08
C VAL A 194 8.84 9.34 2.91
N MET A 195 8.71 8.35 3.79
CA MET A 195 9.81 7.87 4.62
C MET A 195 10.06 6.38 4.34
N TYR A 196 11.32 6.03 4.15
CA TYR A 196 11.78 4.64 4.23
C TYR A 196 12.16 4.36 5.68
N LEU A 197 11.65 3.27 6.25
CA LEU A 197 11.75 2.99 7.69
C LEU A 197 13.00 2.17 8.02
N ASP A 198 13.69 2.55 9.07
CA ASP A 198 14.77 1.78 9.67
C ASP A 198 14.24 0.43 10.17
N GLY A 199 14.94 -0.67 9.83
CA GLY A 199 14.49 -2.03 10.15
C GLY A 199 13.27 -2.50 9.32
N GLY A 200 12.83 -1.68 8.36
CA GLY A 200 11.67 -1.96 7.50
C GLY A 200 10.32 -1.74 8.20
N TRP A 201 9.25 -2.12 7.51
CA TRP A 201 7.88 -1.92 8.01
C TRP A 201 7.49 -2.83 9.17
N GLN A 202 8.31 -3.86 9.47
CA GLN A 202 8.15 -4.65 10.69
C GLN A 202 8.18 -3.77 11.95
N THR A 203 8.89 -2.65 11.93
CA THR A 203 8.92 -1.66 13.02
C THR A 203 7.50 -1.18 13.39
N LEU A 204 6.64 -0.95 12.38
CA LEU A 204 5.23 -0.56 12.62
C LEU A 204 4.44 -1.74 13.19
N VAL A 205 4.65 -2.93 12.64
CA VAL A 205 3.99 -4.17 13.10
C VAL A 205 4.34 -4.45 14.56
N ASP A 206 5.62 -4.42 14.91
CA ASP A 206 6.11 -4.69 16.26
C ASP A 206 5.60 -3.64 17.26
N GLY A 207 5.56 -2.37 16.84
CA GLY A 207 4.98 -1.30 17.64
C GLY A 207 3.50 -1.54 17.94
N LEU A 208 2.71 -1.91 16.94
CA LEU A 208 1.28 -2.25 17.11
C LEU A 208 1.10 -3.49 18.00
N LEU A 209 1.90 -4.54 17.78
CA LEU A 209 1.88 -5.75 18.62
C LEU A 209 2.18 -5.43 20.08
N LYS A 210 3.15 -4.56 20.33
CA LYS A 210 3.47 -4.10 21.68
C LYS A 210 2.27 -3.42 22.34
N VAL A 211 1.62 -2.48 21.64
CA VAL A 211 0.42 -1.79 22.16
C VAL A 211 -0.71 -2.79 22.47
N ILE A 212 -0.97 -3.73 21.56
CA ILE A 212 -2.01 -4.75 21.73
C ILE A 212 -1.71 -5.62 22.96
N LYS A 213 -0.45 -6.03 23.13
CA LYS A 213 0.01 -6.84 24.26
C LYS A 213 -0.10 -6.07 25.59
N ASP A 214 0.37 -4.82 25.62
CA ASP A 214 0.35 -3.98 26.81
C ASP A 214 -1.11 -3.71 27.29
N ALA A 215 -2.08 -3.71 26.36
CA ALA A 215 -3.50 -3.60 26.63
C ALA A 215 -4.19 -4.97 26.91
N ASN A 216 -3.44 -6.06 27.05
CA ASN A 216 -3.93 -7.43 27.30
C ASN A 216 -4.92 -7.96 26.24
N ALA A 217 -4.92 -7.46 25.02
CA ALA A 217 -5.71 -8.02 23.95
C ALA A 217 -5.08 -9.32 23.40
N ARG A 218 -5.91 -10.21 22.88
CA ARG A 218 -5.50 -11.54 22.44
C ARG A 218 -5.23 -11.56 20.94
N ILE A 219 -4.11 -12.15 20.56
CA ILE A 219 -3.80 -12.50 19.16
C ILE A 219 -3.70 -14.01 19.04
N VAL A 220 -4.44 -14.59 18.10
CA VAL A 220 -4.48 -16.03 17.82
C VAL A 220 -3.92 -16.26 16.43
N MET A 221 -2.70 -16.79 16.40
CA MET A 221 -1.99 -17.12 15.17
C MET A 221 -2.33 -18.54 14.70
N GLY A 222 -2.27 -18.77 13.38
CA GLY A 222 -2.49 -20.10 12.78
C GLY A 222 -3.95 -20.51 12.67
N GLU A 223 -4.87 -19.63 13.07
CA GLU A 223 -6.30 -19.90 13.02
C GLU A 223 -6.99 -19.07 11.93
N LYS A 224 -7.40 -19.77 10.87
CA LYS A 224 -8.17 -19.15 9.79
C LYS A 224 -9.64 -19.07 10.16
N VAL A 225 -10.23 -17.87 10.13
CA VAL A 225 -11.69 -17.72 10.11
C VAL A 225 -12.21 -18.19 8.76
N THR A 226 -13.15 -19.10 8.78
CA THR A 226 -13.72 -19.71 7.57
C THR A 226 -15.10 -19.20 7.25
N ARG A 227 -15.86 -18.75 8.28
CA ARG A 227 -17.23 -18.25 8.13
C ARG A 227 -17.61 -17.29 9.24
N VAL A 228 -18.49 -16.35 8.91
CA VAL A 228 -19.15 -15.43 9.85
C VAL A 228 -20.66 -15.57 9.61
N LYS A 229 -21.44 -15.75 10.69
CA LYS A 229 -22.89 -15.88 10.65
C LYS A 229 -23.55 -14.97 11.67
N ARG A 230 -24.73 -14.48 11.36
CA ARG A 230 -25.53 -13.73 12.33
C ARG A 230 -26.12 -14.69 13.36
N THR A 231 -26.19 -14.27 14.63
CA THR A 231 -26.90 -14.99 15.69
C THR A 231 -28.29 -14.41 15.92
N ASP A 232 -29.20 -15.18 16.52
CA ASP A 232 -30.53 -14.72 16.88
C ASP A 232 -30.51 -13.58 17.91
N SER A 233 -29.41 -13.44 18.66
CA SER A 233 -29.22 -12.45 19.73
C SER A 233 -28.46 -11.19 19.31
N SER A 234 -28.58 -10.77 18.03
CA SER A 234 -27.93 -9.58 17.45
C SER A 234 -26.40 -9.53 17.48
N GLY A 235 -25.74 -10.66 17.73
CA GLY A 235 -24.28 -10.83 17.63
C GLY A 235 -23.86 -11.63 16.40
N TRP A 236 -22.62 -12.08 16.41
CA TRP A 236 -22.01 -12.84 15.33
C TRP A 236 -21.39 -14.14 15.83
N LEU A 237 -21.51 -15.19 15.04
CA LEU A 237 -20.82 -16.46 15.23
C LEU A 237 -19.67 -16.55 14.24
N VAL A 238 -18.44 -16.67 14.73
CA VAL A 238 -17.22 -16.79 13.93
C VAL A 238 -16.75 -18.24 13.97
N LEU A 239 -16.63 -18.87 12.80
CA LEU A 239 -16.20 -20.26 12.64
C LEU A 239 -14.73 -20.30 12.24
N LEU A 240 -13.94 -21.07 12.96
CA LEU A 240 -12.50 -21.27 12.72
C LEU A 240 -12.23 -22.55 11.91
N SER A 241 -11.05 -22.63 11.33
CA SER A 241 -10.60 -23.79 10.53
C SER A 241 -10.53 -25.10 11.33
N ASN A 242 -10.26 -25.02 12.64
CA ASN A 242 -10.25 -26.14 13.58
C ASN A 242 -11.67 -26.56 14.05
N LYS A 243 -12.74 -25.99 13.44
CA LYS A 243 -14.16 -26.20 13.77
C LYS A 243 -14.62 -25.55 15.09
N THR A 244 -13.78 -24.82 15.77
CA THR A 244 -14.17 -24.02 16.93
C THR A 244 -15.14 -22.91 16.49
N GLN A 245 -16.14 -22.66 17.30
CA GLN A 245 -17.10 -21.55 17.13
C GLN A 245 -16.89 -20.54 18.24
N VAL A 246 -16.86 -19.26 17.88
CA VAL A 246 -16.67 -18.16 18.81
C VAL A 246 -17.81 -17.17 18.63
N SER A 247 -18.51 -16.84 19.71
CA SER A 247 -19.48 -15.76 19.70
C SER A 247 -18.79 -14.42 19.87
N ALA A 248 -19.23 -13.40 19.10
CA ALA A 248 -18.73 -12.04 19.18
C ALA A 248 -19.89 -11.05 19.14
N LYS A 249 -19.80 -9.99 19.95
CA LYS A 249 -20.74 -8.86 19.84
C LYS A 249 -20.47 -8.08 18.55
N ILE A 250 -19.20 -7.82 18.26
CA ILE A 250 -18.74 -7.02 17.13
C ILE A 250 -17.71 -7.82 16.33
N VAL A 251 -17.80 -7.77 15.00
CA VAL A 251 -16.80 -8.33 14.08
C VAL A 251 -16.22 -7.26 13.19
N VAL A 252 -14.88 -7.21 13.09
CA VAL A 252 -14.13 -6.38 12.17
C VAL A 252 -13.36 -7.26 11.18
N ILE A 253 -13.65 -7.13 9.90
CA ILE A 253 -12.99 -7.90 8.84
C ILE A 253 -11.86 -7.04 8.23
N ALA A 254 -10.63 -7.42 8.51
CA ALA A 254 -9.41 -6.79 8.00
C ALA A 254 -8.77 -7.63 6.89
N ALA A 255 -9.56 -7.99 5.89
CA ALA A 255 -9.18 -8.84 4.77
C ALA A 255 -9.45 -8.15 3.42
N GLY A 256 -8.89 -8.68 2.34
CA GLY A 256 -9.19 -8.18 0.98
C GLY A 256 -10.64 -8.46 0.57
N PRO A 257 -11.15 -7.80 -0.49
CA PRO A 257 -12.57 -7.88 -0.89
C PRO A 257 -13.04 -9.32 -1.13
N MET A 258 -12.25 -10.13 -1.83
CA MET A 258 -12.59 -11.53 -2.13
C MET A 258 -12.57 -12.41 -0.88
N ASP A 259 -11.58 -12.22 0.00
CA ASP A 259 -11.51 -12.96 1.27
C ASP A 259 -12.71 -12.58 2.16
N ALA A 260 -13.04 -11.28 2.28
CA ALA A 260 -14.20 -10.80 3.02
C ALA A 260 -15.52 -11.36 2.48
N PHE A 261 -15.68 -11.35 1.14
CA PHE A 261 -16.83 -11.95 0.46
C PHE A 261 -17.00 -13.43 0.80
N SER A 262 -15.90 -14.19 0.85
CA SER A 262 -15.92 -15.64 1.09
C SER A 262 -16.29 -16.05 2.52
N LEU A 263 -16.32 -15.10 3.47
CA LEU A 263 -16.70 -15.37 4.86
C LEU A 263 -18.18 -15.59 5.09
N PHE A 264 -19.03 -15.30 4.11
CA PHE A 264 -20.49 -15.37 4.25
C PHE A 264 -21.12 -16.33 3.26
N ASP A 265 -22.19 -17.00 3.66
CA ASP A 265 -23.11 -17.68 2.75
C ASP A 265 -23.92 -16.67 1.95
N ASP A 266 -24.42 -17.05 0.78
CA ASP A 266 -25.10 -16.14 -0.16
C ASP A 266 -26.28 -15.38 0.46
N LYS A 267 -27.03 -16.02 1.36
CA LYS A 267 -28.20 -15.42 2.00
C LYS A 267 -27.88 -14.41 3.12
N GLU A 268 -26.72 -14.54 3.74
CA GLU A 268 -26.29 -13.71 4.88
C GLU A 268 -25.27 -12.66 4.49
N ARG A 269 -24.78 -12.71 3.24
CA ARG A 269 -23.73 -11.83 2.74
C ARG A 269 -24.24 -10.41 2.55
N PRO A 270 -23.60 -9.41 3.19
CA PRO A 270 -23.88 -8.01 2.87
C PRO A 270 -23.64 -7.71 1.38
N GLU A 271 -24.58 -7.02 0.73
CA GLU A 271 -24.53 -6.69 -0.71
C GLU A 271 -23.25 -5.92 -1.07
N VAL A 272 -22.79 -5.03 -0.18
CA VAL A 272 -21.57 -4.25 -0.34
C VAL A 272 -20.34 -5.14 -0.56
N LEU A 273 -20.25 -6.33 0.07
CA LEU A 273 -19.16 -7.28 -0.13
C LEU A 273 -19.25 -7.95 -1.50
N SER A 274 -20.45 -8.26 -1.97
CA SER A 274 -20.68 -8.79 -3.33
C SER A 274 -20.23 -7.80 -4.39
N LYS A 275 -20.62 -6.53 -4.22
CA LYS A 275 -20.20 -5.43 -5.11
C LYS A 275 -18.70 -5.25 -5.07
N ALA A 276 -18.10 -5.13 -3.88
CA ALA A 276 -16.66 -4.92 -3.72
C ALA A 276 -15.84 -6.08 -4.33
N ALA A 277 -16.26 -7.34 -4.10
CA ALA A 277 -15.57 -8.50 -4.67
C ALA A 277 -15.63 -8.53 -6.21
N LYS A 278 -16.77 -8.12 -6.80
CA LYS A 278 -16.95 -8.06 -8.26
C LYS A 278 -16.14 -6.95 -8.91
N GLU A 279 -16.06 -5.78 -8.27
CA GLU A 279 -15.47 -4.56 -8.83
C GLU A 279 -13.98 -4.42 -8.50
N ALA A 280 -13.47 -5.07 -7.45
CA ALA A 280 -12.09 -4.97 -7.04
C ALA A 280 -11.13 -5.45 -8.12
N LYS A 281 -10.25 -4.55 -8.54
CA LYS A 281 -9.13 -4.84 -9.44
C LYS A 281 -7.83 -4.60 -8.66
N PRO A 282 -7.12 -5.67 -8.25
CA PRO A 282 -5.90 -5.50 -7.47
C PRO A 282 -4.80 -4.79 -8.25
N VAL A 283 -4.15 -3.82 -7.61
CA VAL A 283 -2.91 -3.23 -8.12
C VAL A 283 -1.76 -4.19 -7.87
N ARG A 284 -1.01 -4.52 -8.90
CA ARG A 284 0.04 -5.54 -8.85
C ARG A 284 1.37 -5.02 -9.37
N MET A 285 2.44 -5.63 -8.88
CA MET A 285 3.80 -5.42 -9.38
C MET A 285 4.55 -6.75 -9.47
N VAL A 286 5.53 -6.81 -10.38
CA VAL A 286 6.65 -7.73 -10.28
C VAL A 286 7.79 -6.98 -9.59
N CYS A 287 8.48 -7.63 -8.66
CA CYS A 287 9.61 -7.01 -7.98
C CYS A 287 10.80 -7.99 -7.89
N LEU A 288 12.00 -7.43 -7.94
CA LEU A 288 13.25 -8.08 -7.65
C LEU A 288 13.97 -7.28 -6.58
N ASP A 289 14.03 -7.84 -5.36
CA ASP A 289 14.82 -7.27 -4.28
C ASP A 289 16.25 -7.81 -4.35
N VAL A 290 17.23 -6.92 -4.22
CA VAL A 290 18.65 -7.27 -4.35
C VAL A 290 19.43 -6.71 -3.17
N ALA A 291 20.06 -7.60 -2.43
CA ALA A 291 21.02 -7.26 -1.37
C ALA A 291 22.44 -7.37 -1.92
N LEU A 292 23.21 -6.29 -1.75
CA LEU A 292 24.61 -6.18 -2.20
C LEU A 292 25.53 -5.93 -1.02
N SER A 293 26.74 -6.48 -1.05
CA SER A 293 27.77 -6.20 -0.04
C SER A 293 28.34 -4.77 -0.13
N SER A 294 28.19 -4.13 -1.31
CA SER A 294 28.51 -2.72 -1.52
C SER A 294 27.71 -2.20 -2.71
N LEU A 295 27.49 -0.88 -2.77
CA LEU A 295 26.80 -0.25 -3.90
C LEU A 295 27.81 0.12 -5.00
N PRO A 296 27.73 -0.46 -6.22
CA PRO A 296 28.67 -0.16 -7.30
C PRO A 296 28.69 1.31 -7.73
N ASP A 297 27.51 1.90 -7.95
CA ASP A 297 27.33 3.32 -8.26
C ASP A 297 26.58 4.01 -7.12
N LYS A 298 27.30 4.78 -6.30
CA LYS A 298 26.75 5.44 -5.10
C LYS A 298 25.86 6.64 -5.44
N ASP A 299 25.89 7.13 -6.66
CA ASP A 299 25.10 8.28 -7.11
C ASP A 299 23.79 7.84 -7.75
N ALA A 300 23.73 6.64 -8.34
CA ALA A 300 22.56 6.11 -9.04
C ALA A 300 21.57 5.46 -8.04
N LEU A 301 20.79 6.28 -7.33
CA LEU A 301 19.94 5.83 -6.23
C LEU A 301 18.48 5.63 -6.60
N PHE A 302 18.00 6.24 -7.69
CA PHE A 302 16.60 6.21 -8.07
C PHE A 302 16.42 6.32 -9.59
N ALA A 303 15.49 5.52 -10.15
CA ALA A 303 15.10 5.64 -11.55
C ALA A 303 13.66 5.21 -11.79
N LEU A 304 13.04 5.85 -12.80
CA LEU A 304 11.72 5.50 -13.31
C LEU A 304 11.77 5.31 -14.82
N GLY A 305 11.14 4.23 -15.29
CA GLY A 305 10.94 4.02 -16.73
C GLY A 305 9.77 4.85 -17.25
N VAL A 306 9.99 5.54 -18.37
CA VAL A 306 8.99 6.36 -19.06
C VAL A 306 8.27 5.52 -20.11
N ASP A 307 9.02 4.90 -21.02
CA ASP A 307 8.51 4.00 -22.06
C ASP A 307 8.12 2.62 -21.56
N SER A 308 8.74 2.17 -20.48
CA SER A 308 8.39 0.94 -19.75
C SER A 308 8.03 1.29 -18.31
N PRO A 309 7.03 0.62 -17.71
CA PRO A 309 6.56 0.94 -16.35
C PRO A 309 7.49 0.38 -15.28
N LEU A 310 8.76 0.82 -15.30
CA LEU A 310 9.82 0.32 -14.43
C LEU A 310 10.12 1.28 -13.27
N TYR A 311 10.62 0.70 -12.19
CA TYR A 311 11.02 1.39 -10.97
C TYR A 311 12.33 0.80 -10.44
N PHE A 312 13.23 1.67 -10.01
CA PHE A 312 14.48 1.31 -9.32
C PHE A 312 14.68 2.24 -8.13
N SER A 313 15.00 1.71 -6.97
CA SER A 313 15.38 2.52 -5.81
C SER A 313 16.29 1.78 -4.84
N VAL A 314 17.31 2.49 -4.34
CA VAL A 314 18.21 2.03 -3.28
C VAL A 314 17.65 2.50 -1.94
N HIS A 315 16.75 1.73 -1.33
CA HIS A 315 16.09 2.13 -0.08
C HIS A 315 17.05 2.26 1.09
N SER A 316 18.10 1.42 1.13
CA SER A 316 19.12 1.48 2.18
C SER A 316 20.03 2.71 2.12
N ALA A 317 19.96 3.50 1.05
CA ALA A 317 20.63 4.81 0.99
C ALA A 317 20.03 5.83 1.96
N TYR A 318 18.77 5.60 2.39
CA TYR A 318 18.00 6.52 3.23
C TYR A 318 17.57 5.91 4.56
N ALA A 319 17.53 4.58 4.68
CA ALA A 319 17.09 3.89 5.88
C ALA A 319 18.03 2.71 6.22
N LYS A 320 18.09 2.34 7.48
CA LYS A 320 18.91 1.21 7.97
C LYS A 320 18.25 -0.12 7.59
N LEU A 321 18.45 -0.51 6.32
CA LEU A 321 17.89 -1.73 5.73
C LEU A 321 18.96 -2.73 5.29
N ALA A 322 20.26 -2.38 5.43
CA ALA A 322 21.40 -3.20 5.10
C ALA A 322 22.49 -3.05 6.16
N PRO A 323 23.43 -4.00 6.28
CA PRO A 323 24.65 -3.83 7.06
C PRO A 323 25.46 -2.63 6.57
N GLU A 324 26.38 -2.15 7.40
CA GLU A 324 27.26 -1.03 7.04
C GLU A 324 28.05 -1.36 5.77
N GLY A 325 28.03 -0.43 4.80
CA GLY A 325 28.63 -0.60 3.48
C GLY A 325 27.77 -1.38 2.48
N GLY A 326 26.80 -2.15 2.95
CA GLY A 326 25.86 -2.90 2.09
C GLY A 326 24.74 -2.06 1.50
N ALA A 327 24.02 -2.62 0.54
CA ALA A 327 22.87 -1.96 -0.09
C ALA A 327 21.69 -2.91 -0.29
N LEU A 328 20.48 -2.39 -0.08
CA LEU A 328 19.22 -3.06 -0.42
C LEU A 328 18.52 -2.25 -1.51
N ILE A 329 18.30 -2.89 -2.64
CA ILE A 329 17.73 -2.32 -3.85
C ILE A 329 16.40 -3.00 -4.15
N HIS A 330 15.41 -2.21 -4.56
CA HIS A 330 14.15 -2.69 -5.13
C HIS A 330 14.08 -2.31 -6.61
N VAL A 331 13.94 -3.32 -7.47
CA VAL A 331 13.70 -3.14 -8.90
C VAL A 331 12.32 -3.70 -9.20
N SER A 332 11.45 -2.94 -9.84
CA SER A 332 10.06 -3.37 -10.00
C SER A 332 9.47 -2.95 -11.33
N LYS A 333 8.42 -3.67 -11.74
CA LYS A 333 7.58 -3.36 -12.88
C LYS A 333 6.14 -3.22 -12.43
N TYR A 334 5.54 -2.06 -12.72
CA TYR A 334 4.11 -1.84 -12.48
C TYR A 334 3.30 -2.61 -13.51
N LEU A 335 2.27 -3.33 -13.05
CA LEU A 335 1.38 -4.09 -13.91
C LEU A 335 0.03 -3.39 -14.03
N GLY A 336 -0.54 -3.38 -15.24
CA GLY A 336 -1.96 -3.09 -15.40
C GLY A 336 -2.81 -4.21 -14.81
N THR A 337 -4.02 -3.90 -14.37
CA THR A 337 -4.92 -4.86 -13.70
C THR A 337 -5.33 -6.05 -14.59
N SER A 338 -5.25 -5.90 -15.90
CA SER A 338 -5.49 -6.95 -16.89
C SER A 338 -4.23 -7.76 -17.27
N ILE A 339 -3.04 -7.34 -16.80
CA ILE A 339 -1.78 -7.97 -17.16
C ILE A 339 -1.50 -9.15 -16.22
N VAL A 340 -1.24 -10.30 -16.81
CA VAL A 340 -0.77 -11.48 -16.09
C VAL A 340 0.76 -11.43 -16.03
N PRO A 341 1.36 -11.55 -14.83
CA PRO A 341 2.81 -11.59 -14.68
C PRO A 341 3.44 -12.72 -15.49
N LYS A 342 4.57 -12.43 -16.12
CA LYS A 342 5.36 -13.40 -16.91
C LYS A 342 6.78 -13.51 -16.35
N PRO A 343 7.02 -14.28 -15.29
CA PRO A 343 8.29 -14.27 -14.55
C PRO A 343 9.53 -14.50 -15.42
N ARG A 344 9.39 -15.28 -16.52
CA ARG A 344 10.49 -15.56 -17.45
C ARG A 344 10.87 -14.38 -18.35
N GLU A 345 9.94 -13.44 -18.58
CA GLU A 345 10.14 -12.21 -19.35
C GLU A 345 10.43 -11.03 -18.40
N ASP A 346 9.66 -10.92 -17.31
CA ASP A 346 9.72 -9.79 -16.38
C ASP A 346 11.04 -9.74 -15.60
N GLN A 347 11.57 -10.89 -15.14
CA GLN A 347 12.79 -10.88 -14.33
C GLN A 347 14.03 -10.44 -15.13
N PRO A 348 14.29 -10.88 -16.37
CA PRO A 348 15.37 -10.34 -17.20
C PRO A 348 15.27 -8.83 -17.40
N GLU A 349 14.08 -8.29 -17.66
CA GLU A 349 13.86 -6.84 -17.82
C GLU A 349 14.24 -6.05 -16.54
N LEU A 350 13.92 -6.59 -15.37
CA LEU A 350 14.35 -5.98 -14.09
C LEU A 350 15.87 -6.06 -13.90
N GLU A 351 16.50 -7.15 -14.31
CA GLU A 351 17.95 -7.30 -14.24
C GLU A 351 18.67 -6.39 -15.24
N GLU A 352 18.11 -6.13 -16.43
CA GLU A 352 18.64 -5.16 -17.41
C GLU A 352 18.63 -3.73 -16.83
N LEU A 353 17.52 -3.34 -16.16
CA LEU A 353 17.48 -2.06 -15.45
C LEU A 353 18.54 -1.98 -14.34
N LEU A 354 18.75 -3.08 -13.62
CA LEU A 354 19.76 -3.15 -12.57
C LEU A 354 21.18 -3.09 -13.17
N ASP A 355 21.44 -3.70 -14.33
CA ASP A 355 22.71 -3.60 -15.06
C ASP A 355 23.00 -2.17 -15.50
N LEU A 356 21.95 -1.43 -15.93
CA LEU A 356 22.07 -0.03 -16.33
C LEU A 356 22.35 0.90 -15.14
N MET A 357 21.69 0.65 -14.01
CA MET A 357 21.78 1.53 -12.84
C MET A 357 22.97 1.20 -11.93
N GLN A 358 23.35 -0.09 -11.83
CA GLN A 358 24.40 -0.57 -10.92
C GLN A 358 25.36 -1.53 -11.67
N PRO A 359 26.18 -1.03 -12.64
CA PRO A 359 27.09 -1.90 -13.38
C PRO A 359 27.99 -2.71 -12.46
N GLY A 360 28.08 -4.02 -12.69
CA GLY A 360 28.89 -4.91 -11.86
C GLY A 360 28.23 -5.43 -10.59
N TRP A 361 26.95 -5.15 -10.36
CA TRP A 361 26.21 -5.58 -9.16
C TRP A 361 26.29 -7.09 -8.88
N ARG A 362 26.41 -7.93 -9.93
CA ARG A 362 26.52 -9.39 -9.76
C ARG A 362 27.79 -9.82 -9.03
N GLN A 363 28.85 -9.01 -9.07
CA GLN A 363 30.13 -9.31 -8.38
C GLN A 363 30.05 -9.08 -6.87
N VAL A 364 29.12 -8.24 -6.42
CA VAL A 364 28.87 -7.86 -5.04
C VAL A 364 27.52 -8.38 -4.52
N LEU A 365 26.89 -9.28 -5.25
CA LEU A 365 25.59 -9.84 -4.91
C LEU A 365 25.69 -10.73 -3.66
N VAL A 366 24.88 -10.43 -2.65
CA VAL A 366 24.68 -11.25 -1.45
C VAL A 366 23.45 -12.11 -1.62
N LYS A 367 22.32 -11.48 -1.97
CA LYS A 367 21.04 -12.19 -2.12
C LYS A 367 20.16 -11.53 -3.15
N LYS A 368 19.41 -12.37 -3.87
CA LYS A 368 18.37 -11.97 -4.82
C LYS A 368 17.05 -12.62 -4.42
N ARG A 369 15.97 -11.83 -4.29
CA ARG A 369 14.65 -12.29 -3.91
C ARG A 369 13.62 -11.85 -4.97
N PRO A 370 13.22 -12.72 -5.89
CA PRO A 370 12.17 -12.42 -6.83
C PRO A 370 10.79 -12.48 -6.17
N LEU A 371 9.94 -11.52 -6.48
CA LEU A 371 8.54 -11.43 -6.11
C LEU A 371 7.72 -11.33 -7.41
N PRO A 372 7.41 -12.46 -8.05
CA PRO A 372 6.89 -12.49 -9.42
C PRO A 372 5.45 -11.98 -9.57
N SER A 373 4.75 -11.84 -8.48
CA SER A 373 3.40 -11.24 -8.46
C SER A 373 3.07 -10.81 -7.05
N MET A 374 3.15 -9.53 -6.76
CA MET A 374 2.73 -9.02 -5.47
C MET A 374 1.54 -8.08 -5.61
N VAL A 375 0.60 -8.18 -4.68
CA VAL A 375 -0.53 -7.26 -4.55
C VAL A 375 -0.07 -6.06 -3.72
N VAL A 376 -0.03 -4.90 -4.33
CA VAL A 376 0.31 -3.62 -3.66
C VAL A 376 -0.92 -3.05 -2.96
N SER A 377 -2.05 -3.02 -3.68
CA SER A 377 -3.36 -2.61 -3.14
C SER A 377 -4.43 -3.59 -3.58
N ASN A 378 -5.42 -3.84 -2.71
CA ASN A 378 -6.50 -4.78 -2.99
C ASN A 378 -7.47 -4.27 -4.08
N ALA A 379 -7.56 -2.97 -4.27
CA ALA A 379 -8.41 -2.38 -5.32
C ALA A 379 -7.81 -1.05 -5.79
N ILE A 380 -7.70 -0.89 -7.12
CA ILE A 380 -7.48 0.42 -7.75
C ILE A 380 -8.69 1.31 -7.52
N VAL A 381 -8.47 2.61 -7.31
CA VAL A 381 -9.55 3.60 -7.23
C VAL A 381 -9.91 4.02 -8.64
N THR A 382 -11.13 3.68 -9.08
CA THR A 382 -11.58 3.91 -10.47
C THR A 382 -12.47 5.12 -10.62
N ALA A 383 -12.42 5.76 -11.78
CA ALA A 383 -13.35 6.83 -12.16
C ALA A 383 -14.80 6.33 -12.22
N ALA A 384 -15.01 5.12 -12.75
CA ALA A 384 -16.34 4.52 -12.91
C ALA A 384 -17.08 4.32 -11.59
N THR A 385 -16.38 4.17 -10.47
CA THR A 385 -16.99 4.08 -9.12
C THR A 385 -17.09 5.43 -8.42
N GLY A 386 -16.67 6.53 -9.05
CA GLY A 386 -16.64 7.86 -8.45
C GLY A 386 -15.47 8.09 -7.51
N GLY A 387 -14.34 7.45 -7.79
CA GLY A 387 -13.10 7.66 -7.05
C GLY A 387 -13.15 7.14 -5.60
N LEU A 388 -12.58 7.89 -4.66
CA LEU A 388 -12.58 7.54 -3.23
C LEU A 388 -13.99 7.49 -2.63
N ALA A 389 -14.93 8.31 -3.13
CA ALA A 389 -16.31 8.32 -2.64
C ALA A 389 -17.05 6.99 -2.93
N GLY A 390 -16.63 6.26 -3.97
CA GLY A 390 -17.22 4.98 -4.35
C GLY A 390 -16.74 3.77 -3.55
N ARG A 391 -15.74 3.94 -2.67
CA ARG A 391 -15.32 2.87 -1.77
C ARG A 391 -16.39 2.55 -0.73
N PRO A 392 -16.49 1.29 -0.27
CA PRO A 392 -17.42 0.93 0.79
C PRO A 392 -17.13 1.68 2.09
N ASP A 393 -18.20 1.98 2.83
CA ASP A 393 -18.06 2.50 4.19
C ASP A 393 -17.53 1.42 5.14
N VAL A 394 -16.95 1.83 6.27
CA VAL A 394 -16.38 0.93 7.26
C VAL A 394 -17.44 0.05 7.93
N ARG A 395 -18.63 0.60 8.24
CA ARG A 395 -19.77 -0.15 8.80
C ARG A 395 -20.62 -0.70 7.67
N ILE A 396 -20.76 -2.02 7.60
CA ILE A 396 -21.52 -2.70 6.52
C ILE A 396 -22.79 -3.39 6.99
N ALA A 397 -22.92 -3.59 8.30
CA ALA A 397 -24.14 -4.04 8.95
C ALA A 397 -24.04 -3.70 10.46
N ASP A 398 -25.10 -4.02 11.23
CA ASP A 398 -25.07 -3.85 12.69
C ASP A 398 -23.96 -4.69 13.29
N ASN A 399 -23.06 -4.04 14.02
CA ASN A 399 -21.91 -4.68 14.67
C ASN A 399 -20.97 -5.42 13.71
N LEU A 400 -20.97 -5.06 12.41
CA LEU A 400 -20.11 -5.63 11.39
C LEU A 400 -19.37 -4.54 10.62
N TYR A 401 -18.05 -4.61 10.66
CA TYR A 401 -17.16 -3.61 10.09
C TYR A 401 -16.15 -4.24 9.15
N ILE A 402 -15.70 -3.46 8.16
CA ILE A 402 -14.57 -3.79 7.28
C ILE A 402 -13.52 -2.71 7.38
N VAL A 403 -12.24 -3.10 7.30
CA VAL A 403 -11.10 -2.17 7.27
C VAL A 403 -10.04 -2.64 6.28
N GLY A 404 -9.33 -1.72 5.68
CA GLY A 404 -8.27 -2.04 4.71
C GLY A 404 -8.06 -0.93 3.68
N ASP A 405 -7.12 -1.15 2.79
CA ASP A 405 -6.73 -0.19 1.75
C ASP A 405 -7.78 0.05 0.65
N TRP A 406 -8.86 -0.71 0.65
CA TRP A 406 -10.00 -0.61 -0.26
C TRP A 406 -11.27 -0.07 0.40
N VAL A 407 -11.19 0.36 1.67
CA VAL A 407 -12.33 0.77 2.50
C VAL A 407 -12.18 2.23 2.93
N GLY A 408 -13.31 2.95 3.01
CA GLY A 408 -13.36 4.34 3.47
C GLY A 408 -12.93 5.35 2.41
N LYS A 409 -13.19 6.61 2.69
CA LYS A 409 -13.05 7.72 1.74
C LYS A 409 -11.75 8.51 1.89
N GLU A 410 -10.83 8.05 2.77
CA GLU A 410 -9.60 8.75 3.07
C GLU A 410 -8.36 7.94 2.70
N GLY A 411 -7.42 8.61 2.03
CA GLY A 411 -6.10 8.09 1.70
C GLY A 411 -6.09 6.98 0.65
N LEU A 412 -4.89 6.62 0.25
CA LEU A 412 -4.58 5.44 -0.58
C LEU A 412 -3.59 4.56 0.15
N LEU A 413 -3.44 3.31 -0.29
CA LEU A 413 -2.41 2.38 0.20
C LEU A 413 -2.51 2.18 1.73
N SER A 414 -1.38 2.33 2.45
CA SER A 414 -1.32 2.19 3.90
C SER A 414 -2.14 3.25 4.64
N ASN A 415 -2.22 4.48 4.10
CA ASN A 415 -3.00 5.54 4.72
C ASN A 415 -4.49 5.19 4.77
N ALA A 416 -5.03 4.58 3.71
CA ALA A 416 -6.41 4.07 3.72
C ALA A 416 -6.60 2.94 4.75
N SER A 417 -5.61 2.05 4.89
CA SER A 417 -5.65 0.99 5.90
C SER A 417 -5.71 1.55 7.33
N VAL A 418 -4.91 2.57 7.63
CA VAL A 418 -4.86 3.19 8.96
C VAL A 418 -6.09 4.06 9.20
N ALA A 419 -6.51 4.88 8.21
CA ALA A 419 -7.70 5.72 8.30
C ALA A 419 -8.99 4.91 8.51
N SER A 420 -9.18 3.83 7.73
CA SER A 420 -10.35 2.95 7.90
C SER A 420 -10.36 2.26 9.25
N ALA A 421 -9.20 1.86 9.78
CA ALA A 421 -9.06 1.29 11.11
C ALA A 421 -9.43 2.28 12.22
N GLN A 422 -8.98 3.53 12.12
CA GLN A 422 -9.35 4.59 13.07
C GLN A 422 -10.85 4.87 13.02
N HIS A 423 -11.41 5.00 11.83
CA HIS A 423 -12.84 5.26 11.66
C HIS A 423 -13.70 4.12 12.24
N ALA A 424 -13.33 2.85 11.97
CA ALA A 424 -14.01 1.71 12.58
C ALA A 424 -13.93 1.74 14.11
N ALA A 425 -12.75 2.01 14.67
CA ALA A 425 -12.57 2.10 16.11
C ALA A 425 -13.42 3.23 16.72
N GLN A 426 -13.46 4.41 16.10
CA GLN A 426 -14.29 5.52 16.56
C GLN A 426 -15.78 5.18 16.57
N LEU A 427 -16.31 4.51 15.51
CA LEU A 427 -17.69 4.07 15.46
C LEU A 427 -18.00 3.07 16.59
N ILE A 428 -17.15 2.08 16.78
CA ILE A 428 -17.30 1.03 17.81
C ILE A 428 -17.23 1.60 19.24
N LEU A 429 -16.45 2.64 19.46
CA LEU A 429 -16.30 3.24 20.79
C LEU A 429 -17.45 4.19 21.14
N ASN A 430 -18.16 4.71 20.16
CA ASN A 430 -19.31 5.60 20.33
C ASN A 430 -20.65 4.84 20.42
N GLU A 431 -20.66 3.53 20.25
CA GLU A 431 -21.79 2.61 20.52
C GLU A 431 -21.78 2.10 21.96
#